data_072dabc6a903ca960dc5983963f4ed62
#
_entry.id   072dabc6a903ca960dc5983963f4ed62
#
_cell.length_a   1.000
_cell.length_b   1.000
_cell.length_c   1.000
_cell.angle_alpha   90.00
_cell.angle_beta   90.00
_cell.angle_gamma   90.00
#
_symmetry.space_group_name_H-M   'P 1'
#
loop_
_entity.id
_entity.type
_entity.pdbx_description
1 polymer ?
#
loop_
_entity_poly.entity_id
_entity_poly.type
_entity_poly.pdbx_seq_one_letter_code
_entity_poly.pdbx_strand_id
1 'polypeptide(L)'
;MCIRDRAMHGIDVEAEIMAALAQEITAEIDQEVIASLNTLAGSAGQTYDQAAVSGTATFVGDEHAALAVQINRVSNQIAQRTRRGAGNWAVVSPFALTILQSATTSAFARTTEGSFEAPTNTKMVGTLNNAMKVYVNTYAADSANVLIGYKGSSESDAAAFYCPYIPLMSSGVVLDPSTFEPTVSFMTRYGYIELSNTASSLGNAADYLGAVAITNANVSFS
;
A
#
# COMPACT_ATOMS: atom_id res chain seq x y z
N MET A 1 -18.98 32.96 -10.04
CA MET A 1 -18.84 32.49 -8.66
C MET A 1 -17.42 32.69 -8.13
N CYS A 2 -16.39 32.10 -8.72
CA CYS A 2 -15.01 32.17 -8.24
C CYS A 2 -14.43 33.61 -8.05
N ILE A 3 -14.77 34.58 -8.89
CA ILE A 3 -14.29 35.97 -8.76
C ILE A 3 -14.82 36.64 -7.49
N ARG A 4 -16.08 36.38 -7.14
CA ARG A 4 -16.72 36.92 -5.94
C ARG A 4 -16.17 36.28 -4.67
N ASP A 5 -15.93 34.98 -4.69
CA ASP A 5 -15.43 34.25 -3.54
C ASP A 5 -13.99 34.62 -3.22
N ARG A 6 -13.16 34.84 -4.26
CA ARG A 6 -11.79 35.36 -4.12
C ARG A 6 -11.75 36.77 -3.56
N ALA A 7 -12.69 37.63 -3.98
CA ALA A 7 -12.77 39.00 -3.52
C ALA A 7 -13.31 39.14 -2.09
N MET A 8 -14.22 38.24 -1.68
CA MET A 8 -14.88 38.31 -0.36
C MET A 8 -14.19 37.48 0.72
N HIS A 9 -13.60 36.33 0.36
CA HIS A 9 -13.04 35.38 1.32
C HIS A 9 -11.53 35.12 1.16
N GLY A 10 -10.90 35.69 0.13
CA GLY A 10 -9.47 35.50 -0.15
C GLY A 10 -9.10 34.06 -0.53
N ILE A 11 -10.08 33.20 -0.80
CA ILE A 11 -9.89 31.77 -1.11
C ILE A 11 -9.76 31.62 -2.63
N ASP A 12 -8.68 31.01 -3.07
CA ASP A 12 -8.52 30.58 -4.46
C ASP A 12 -9.12 29.19 -4.63
N VAL A 13 -10.42 29.13 -4.88
CA VAL A 13 -11.17 27.89 -5.05
C VAL A 13 -10.60 27.01 -6.18
N GLU A 14 -10.08 27.63 -7.23
CA GLU A 14 -9.47 26.94 -8.35
C GLU A 14 -8.21 26.17 -7.91
N ALA A 15 -7.32 26.83 -7.17
CA ALA A 15 -6.11 26.20 -6.66
C ALA A 15 -6.41 25.05 -5.68
N GLU A 16 -7.45 25.21 -4.86
CA GLU A 16 -7.86 24.19 -3.89
C GLU A 16 -8.47 22.96 -4.56
N ILE A 17 -9.33 23.16 -5.57
CA ILE A 17 -9.87 22.07 -6.40
C ILE A 17 -8.74 21.34 -7.14
N MET A 18 -7.79 22.08 -7.69
CA MET A 18 -6.63 21.51 -8.38
C MET A 18 -5.79 20.65 -7.45
N ALA A 19 -5.55 21.09 -6.23
CA ALA A 19 -4.81 20.32 -5.24
C ALA A 19 -5.54 19.02 -4.85
N ALA A 20 -6.86 19.07 -4.63
CA ALA A 20 -7.68 17.91 -4.31
C ALA A 20 -7.70 16.89 -5.46
N LEU A 21 -7.85 17.32 -6.70
CA LEU A 21 -7.80 16.46 -7.88
C LEU A 21 -6.42 15.82 -8.08
N ALA A 22 -5.35 16.58 -7.87
CA ALA A 22 -3.99 16.03 -7.94
C ALA A 22 -3.78 14.92 -6.93
N GLN A 23 -4.32 15.08 -5.74
CA GLN A 23 -4.25 14.08 -4.68
C GLN A 23 -5.02 12.81 -5.04
N GLU A 24 -6.22 12.93 -5.60
CA GLU A 24 -7.03 11.78 -6.01
C GLU A 24 -6.38 11.01 -7.16
N ILE A 25 -5.83 11.70 -8.16
CA ILE A 25 -5.09 11.06 -9.26
C ILE A 25 -3.86 10.31 -8.74
N THR A 26 -3.15 10.87 -7.77
CA THR A 26 -2.00 10.19 -7.15
C THR A 26 -2.44 8.94 -6.40
N ALA A 27 -3.55 9.01 -5.67
CA ALA A 27 -4.12 7.86 -4.98
C ALA A 27 -4.53 6.75 -5.95
N GLU A 28 -5.14 7.09 -7.08
CA GLU A 28 -5.53 6.12 -8.10
C GLU A 28 -4.31 5.42 -8.71
N ILE A 29 -3.25 6.15 -9.01
CA ILE A 29 -1.99 5.57 -9.49
C ILE A 29 -1.39 4.61 -8.46
N ASP A 30 -1.38 4.98 -7.18
CA ASP A 30 -0.88 4.12 -6.11
C ASP A 30 -1.70 2.83 -6.02
N GLN A 31 -3.03 2.90 -6.14
CA GLN A 31 -3.90 1.72 -6.14
C GLN A 31 -3.64 0.82 -7.35
N GLU A 32 -3.45 1.37 -8.54
CA GLU A 32 -3.12 0.61 -9.75
C GLU A 32 -1.79 -0.14 -9.60
N VAL A 33 -0.75 0.54 -9.07
CA VAL A 33 0.54 -0.09 -8.81
C VAL A 33 0.43 -1.20 -7.77
N ILE A 34 -0.29 -0.98 -6.66
CA ILE A 34 -0.50 -1.99 -5.62
C ILE A 34 -1.28 -3.19 -6.18
N ALA A 35 -2.31 -2.96 -7.00
CA ALA A 35 -3.07 -4.04 -7.64
C ALA A 35 -2.20 -4.87 -8.58
N SER A 36 -1.33 -4.24 -9.35
CA SER A 36 -0.36 -4.92 -10.21
C SER A 36 0.63 -5.76 -9.40
N LEU A 37 1.17 -5.21 -8.31
CA LEU A 37 2.07 -5.94 -7.40
C LEU A 37 1.37 -7.12 -6.72
N ASN A 38 0.11 -6.98 -6.33
CA ASN A 38 -0.68 -8.09 -5.78
C ASN A 38 -0.89 -9.21 -6.81
N THR A 39 -1.16 -8.84 -8.05
CA THR A 39 -1.29 -9.80 -9.15
C THR A 39 0.02 -10.53 -9.40
N LEU A 40 1.13 -9.81 -9.38
CA LEU A 40 2.46 -10.37 -9.54
C LEU A 40 2.88 -11.29 -8.38
N ALA A 41 2.50 -10.96 -7.14
CA ALA A 41 2.73 -11.81 -5.97
C ALA A 41 1.98 -13.16 -6.06
N GLY A 42 0.91 -13.20 -6.85
CA GLY A 42 0.12 -14.40 -7.10
C GLY A 42 -0.65 -14.89 -5.88
N SER A 43 -0.82 -16.21 -5.80
CA SER A 43 -1.53 -16.83 -4.68
C SER A 43 -0.76 -16.64 -3.38
N ALA A 44 -1.50 -16.43 -2.29
CA ALA A 44 -0.91 -16.29 -0.96
C ALA A 44 -0.11 -17.55 -0.59
N GLY A 45 1.18 -17.35 -0.29
CA GLY A 45 2.07 -18.44 0.11
C GLY A 45 1.83 -18.96 1.52
N GLN A 46 1.13 -18.17 2.34
CA GLN A 46 0.71 -18.49 3.69
C GLN A 46 -0.68 -17.93 3.95
N THR A 47 -1.41 -18.58 4.85
CA THR A 47 -2.73 -18.16 5.28
C THR A 47 -2.72 -17.96 6.79
N TYR A 48 -3.20 -16.80 7.22
CA TYR A 48 -3.56 -16.58 8.61
C TYR A 48 -5.04 -16.94 8.78
N ASP A 49 -5.32 -17.95 9.56
CA ASP A 49 -6.66 -18.40 9.91
C ASP A 49 -6.80 -18.33 11.43
N GLN A 50 -7.53 -17.34 11.93
CA GLN A 50 -7.71 -17.16 13.36
C GLN A 50 -8.47 -18.33 13.98
N ALA A 51 -9.46 -18.89 13.29
CA ALA A 51 -10.23 -20.01 13.80
C ALA A 51 -9.37 -21.27 13.99
N ALA A 52 -8.35 -21.48 13.15
CA ALA A 52 -7.42 -22.59 13.30
C ALA A 52 -6.43 -22.37 14.45
N VAL A 53 -6.08 -21.12 14.76
CA VAL A 53 -5.18 -20.75 15.86
C VAL A 53 -5.91 -20.77 17.19
N SER A 54 -7.18 -20.36 17.24
CA SER A 54 -8.01 -20.27 18.44
C SER A 54 -8.15 -21.59 19.22
N GLY A 55 -7.97 -22.72 18.57
CA GLY A 55 -7.98 -24.03 19.25
C GLY A 55 -6.78 -24.29 20.15
N THR A 56 -5.71 -23.51 20.04
CA THR A 56 -4.44 -23.67 20.77
C THR A 56 -4.07 -22.48 21.66
N ALA A 57 -4.58 -21.29 21.35
CA ALA A 57 -4.30 -20.06 22.10
C ALA A 57 -5.42 -19.78 23.11
N THR A 58 -5.03 -19.35 24.31
CA THR A 58 -5.97 -19.02 25.40
C THR A 58 -6.27 -17.53 25.47
N PHE A 59 -5.60 -16.72 24.67
CA PHE A 59 -5.72 -15.27 24.69
C PHE A 59 -5.71 -14.68 23.26
N VAL A 60 -6.66 -13.81 22.95
CA VAL A 60 -6.86 -13.24 21.61
C VAL A 60 -5.62 -12.51 21.09
N GLY A 61 -4.86 -11.85 21.97
CA GLY A 61 -3.62 -11.19 21.59
C GLY A 61 -2.53 -12.14 21.08
N ASP A 62 -2.51 -13.38 21.57
CA ASP A 62 -1.57 -14.42 21.10
C ASP A 62 -2.01 -14.98 19.75
N GLU A 63 -3.33 -15.07 19.51
CA GLU A 63 -3.88 -15.41 18.20
C GLU A 63 -3.49 -14.37 17.16
N HIS A 64 -3.60 -13.10 17.51
CA HIS A 64 -3.23 -11.98 16.64
C HIS A 64 -1.70 -11.93 16.38
N ALA A 65 -0.89 -12.36 17.34
CA ALA A 65 0.57 -12.46 17.15
C ALA A 65 0.95 -13.47 16.06
N ALA A 66 0.12 -14.47 15.81
CA ALA A 66 0.35 -15.45 14.76
C ALA A 66 0.40 -14.82 13.35
N LEU A 67 -0.32 -13.72 13.11
CA LEU A 67 -0.23 -12.98 11.85
C LEU A 67 1.20 -12.47 11.61
N ALA A 68 1.85 -11.90 12.62
CA ALA A 68 3.23 -11.42 12.51
C ALA A 68 4.20 -12.57 12.19
N VAL A 69 3.97 -13.75 12.74
CA VAL A 69 4.76 -14.96 12.45
C VAL A 69 4.60 -15.38 10.99
N GLN A 70 3.38 -15.36 10.44
CA GLN A 70 3.16 -15.69 9.03
C GLN A 70 3.81 -14.67 8.09
N ILE A 71 3.74 -13.38 8.41
CA ILE A 71 4.43 -12.32 7.67
C ILE A 71 5.95 -12.58 7.66
N ASN A 72 6.55 -12.89 8.80
CA ASN A 72 7.97 -13.20 8.90
C ASN A 72 8.34 -14.45 8.09
N ARG A 73 7.48 -15.45 8.08
CA ARG A 73 7.70 -16.67 7.30
C ARG A 73 7.76 -16.34 5.80
N VAL A 74 6.83 -15.55 5.29
CA VAL A 74 6.85 -15.12 3.88
C VAL A 74 8.08 -14.25 3.59
N SER A 75 8.46 -13.35 4.49
CA SER A 75 9.69 -12.56 4.38
C SER A 75 10.93 -13.44 4.23
N ASN A 76 11.03 -14.50 5.03
CA ASN A 76 12.13 -15.47 4.93
C ASN A 76 12.07 -16.31 3.65
N GLN A 77 10.88 -16.64 3.14
CA GLN A 77 10.72 -17.29 1.84
C GLN A 77 11.23 -16.41 0.69
N ILE A 78 11.00 -15.10 0.75
CA ILE A 78 11.58 -14.14 -0.21
C ILE A 78 13.11 -14.20 -0.14
N ALA A 79 13.70 -14.22 1.05
CA ALA A 79 15.15 -14.36 1.22
C ALA A 79 15.70 -15.65 0.61
N GLN A 80 14.98 -16.76 0.77
CA GLN A 80 15.36 -18.06 0.20
C GLN A 80 15.30 -18.07 -1.33
N ARG A 81 14.30 -17.40 -1.92
CA ARG A 81 14.12 -17.31 -3.38
C ARG A 81 15.13 -16.37 -3.99
N THR A 82 15.26 -15.15 -3.45
CA THR A 82 16.13 -14.11 -4.01
C THR A 82 17.60 -14.29 -3.63
N ARG A 83 17.88 -14.90 -2.47
CA ARG A 83 19.22 -14.98 -1.86
C ARG A 83 19.92 -13.62 -1.69
N ARG A 84 19.15 -12.54 -1.65
CA ARG A 84 19.62 -11.16 -1.53
C ARG A 84 19.22 -10.51 -0.23
N GLY A 85 18.04 -10.83 0.27
CA GLY A 85 17.52 -10.29 1.53
C GLY A 85 16.10 -10.71 1.82
N ALA A 86 15.71 -10.61 3.08
CA ALA A 86 14.35 -10.85 3.52
C ALA A 86 13.45 -9.66 3.17
N GLY A 87 12.15 -9.87 3.08
CA GLY A 87 11.18 -8.81 2.85
C GLY A 87 11.35 -7.66 3.85
N ASN A 88 11.44 -6.44 3.35
CA ASN A 88 11.71 -5.25 4.15
C ASN A 88 10.57 -4.22 4.15
N TRP A 89 9.50 -4.50 3.43
CA TRP A 89 8.27 -3.71 3.46
C TRP A 89 7.04 -4.62 3.34
N ALA A 90 5.93 -4.16 3.89
CA ALA A 90 4.63 -4.80 3.79
C ALA A 90 3.53 -3.76 3.59
N VAL A 91 2.52 -4.09 2.80
CA VAL A 91 1.28 -3.32 2.64
C VAL A 91 0.15 -4.13 3.24
N VAL A 92 -0.58 -3.50 4.17
CA VAL A 92 -1.66 -4.13 4.93
C VAL A 92 -2.97 -3.37 4.73
N SER A 93 -4.10 -4.06 4.87
CA SER A 93 -5.41 -3.43 4.99
C SER A 93 -5.57 -2.79 6.39
N PRO A 94 -6.52 -1.86 6.59
CA PRO A 94 -6.84 -1.33 7.90
C PRO A 94 -7.24 -2.41 8.90
N PHE A 95 -7.92 -3.45 8.43
CA PHE A 95 -8.31 -4.61 9.23
C PHE A 95 -7.08 -5.41 9.71
N ALA A 96 -6.16 -5.74 8.80
CA ALA A 96 -4.91 -6.42 9.15
C ALA A 96 -4.04 -5.59 10.11
N LEU A 97 -4.05 -4.26 9.96
CA LEU A 97 -3.37 -3.36 10.88
C LEU A 97 -3.95 -3.45 12.30
N THR A 98 -5.28 -3.49 12.43
CA THR A 98 -5.94 -3.63 13.73
C THR A 98 -5.51 -4.92 14.44
N ILE A 99 -5.43 -6.02 13.70
CA ILE A 99 -4.92 -7.30 14.22
C ILE A 99 -3.47 -7.16 14.71
N LEU A 100 -2.59 -6.56 13.91
CA LEU A 100 -1.18 -6.36 14.29
C LEU A 100 -1.01 -5.45 15.51
N GLN A 101 -1.87 -4.44 15.66
CA GLN A 101 -1.82 -3.51 16.79
C GLN A 101 -2.34 -4.12 18.10
N SER A 102 -3.25 -5.09 18.00
CA SER A 102 -3.81 -5.79 19.17
C SER A 102 -2.97 -6.98 19.62
N ALA A 103 -1.95 -7.37 18.84
CA ALA A 103 -1.05 -8.46 19.20
C ALA A 103 -0.28 -8.13 20.48
N THR A 104 -0.19 -9.10 21.40
CA THR A 104 0.49 -8.93 22.71
C THR A 104 2.00 -8.82 22.61
N THR A 105 2.58 -9.26 21.50
CA THR A 105 4.02 -9.18 21.28
C THR A 105 4.42 -7.78 20.77
N SER A 106 5.49 -7.23 21.31
CA SER A 106 6.11 -5.98 20.87
C SER A 106 6.71 -6.05 19.45
N ALA A 107 6.25 -7.00 18.64
CA ALA A 107 6.71 -7.18 17.27
C ALA A 107 6.36 -6.00 16.36
N PHE A 108 5.25 -5.32 16.66
CA PHE A 108 4.83 -4.14 15.90
C PHE A 108 5.09 -2.86 16.71
N ALA A 109 6.02 -2.04 16.22
CA ALA A 109 6.28 -0.72 16.78
C ALA A 109 5.58 0.34 15.91
N ARG A 110 4.68 1.10 16.53
CA ARG A 110 4.02 2.23 15.88
C ARG A 110 5.01 3.37 15.68
N THR A 111 4.91 4.05 14.56
CA THR A 111 5.61 5.32 14.37
C THR A 111 4.96 6.35 15.29
N THR A 112 5.73 6.91 16.22
CA THR A 112 5.23 7.78 17.31
C THR A 112 4.95 9.21 16.83
N GLU A 113 5.17 9.51 15.58
CA GLU A 113 4.92 10.85 15.06
C GLU A 113 3.43 11.06 14.84
N GLY A 114 2.85 11.62 15.92
CA GLY A 114 1.45 11.83 16.14
C GLY A 114 0.83 12.98 15.38
N SER A 115 1.07 13.11 14.12
CA SER A 115 0.18 13.90 13.27
C SER A 115 -0.77 12.94 12.56
N PHE A 116 -1.98 12.83 13.07
CA PHE A 116 -3.12 12.26 12.36
C PHE A 116 -3.54 13.27 11.27
N GLU A 117 -2.66 13.57 10.36
CA GLU A 117 -3.07 14.10 9.08
C GLU A 117 -3.75 12.95 8.35
N ALA A 118 -5.02 13.16 8.03
CA ALA A 118 -5.83 12.15 7.36
C ALA A 118 -5.05 11.59 6.16
N PRO A 119 -4.66 10.32 6.18
CA PRO A 119 -3.92 9.76 5.07
C PRO A 119 -4.91 9.51 3.94
N THR A 120 -4.70 10.17 2.89
CA THR A 120 -5.45 9.94 1.66
C THR A 120 -4.88 8.78 0.87
N ASN A 121 -3.64 8.40 1.12
CA ASN A 121 -2.92 7.38 0.36
C ASN A 121 -2.28 6.34 1.28
N THR A 122 -1.58 5.40 0.69
CA THR A 122 -0.78 4.40 1.40
C THR A 122 0.27 5.07 2.29
N LYS A 123 0.14 4.91 3.59
CA LYS A 123 0.98 5.59 4.59
C LYS A 123 1.77 4.59 5.43
N MET A 124 3.02 4.94 5.75
CA MET A 124 3.82 4.19 6.71
C MET A 124 3.24 4.40 8.12
N VAL A 125 2.89 3.30 8.79
CA VAL A 125 2.26 3.31 10.13
C VAL A 125 3.20 2.82 11.20
N GLY A 126 4.15 1.98 10.86
CA GLY A 126 5.06 1.41 11.84
C GLY A 126 6.08 0.47 11.23
N THR A 127 6.77 -0.23 12.11
CA THR A 127 7.74 -1.25 11.74
C THR A 127 7.40 -2.56 12.44
N LEU A 128 7.55 -3.66 11.73
CA LEU A 128 7.44 -5.01 12.25
C LEU A 128 8.86 -5.55 12.50
N ASN A 129 9.12 -6.04 13.72
CA ASN A 129 10.42 -6.60 14.14
C ASN A 129 11.62 -5.64 13.90
N ASN A 130 11.43 -4.35 13.97
CA ASN A 130 12.44 -3.31 13.71
C ASN A 130 13.12 -3.38 12.32
N ALA A 131 12.64 -4.21 11.41
CA ALA A 131 13.27 -4.42 10.11
C ALA A 131 12.33 -4.14 8.93
N MET A 132 11.05 -4.47 9.07
CA MET A 132 10.07 -4.36 7.99
C MET A 132 9.20 -3.11 8.18
N LYS A 133 9.16 -2.25 7.19
CA LYS A 133 8.27 -1.08 7.17
C LYS A 133 6.86 -1.52 6.81
N VAL A 134 5.88 -1.09 7.59
CA VAL A 134 4.47 -1.41 7.36
C VAL A 134 3.74 -0.18 6.85
N TYR A 135 3.11 -0.35 5.70
CA TYR A 135 2.27 0.65 5.03
C TYR A 135 0.83 0.21 5.08
N VAL A 136 -0.08 1.13 5.31
CA VAL A 136 -1.52 0.88 5.26
C VAL A 136 -2.08 1.40 3.94
N ASN A 137 -2.82 0.54 3.26
CA ASN A 137 -3.66 0.92 2.14
C ASN A 137 -5.10 1.08 2.64
N THR A 138 -5.58 2.32 2.74
CA THR A 138 -6.92 2.64 3.24
C THR A 138 -8.04 2.25 2.28
N TYR A 139 -7.73 2.02 1.02
CA TYR A 139 -8.69 1.58 -0.01
C TYR A 139 -8.81 0.06 -0.10
N ALA A 140 -7.95 -0.69 0.62
CA ALA A 140 -8.00 -2.13 0.59
C ALA A 140 -9.22 -2.68 1.34
N ALA A 141 -9.87 -3.70 0.76
CA ALA A 141 -10.93 -4.43 1.44
C ALA A 141 -10.38 -5.18 2.67
N ASP A 142 -11.25 -5.47 3.64
CA ASP A 142 -10.87 -6.20 4.86
C ASP A 142 -10.32 -7.61 4.57
N SER A 143 -10.80 -8.24 3.50
CA SER A 143 -10.32 -9.54 3.01
C SER A 143 -9.05 -9.46 2.16
N ALA A 144 -8.47 -8.27 1.97
CA ALA A 144 -7.28 -8.12 1.15
C ALA A 144 -6.08 -8.82 1.77
N ASN A 145 -5.29 -9.48 0.92
CA ASN A 145 -4.06 -10.13 1.36
C ASN A 145 -3.03 -9.09 1.82
N VAL A 146 -2.23 -9.47 2.80
CA VAL A 146 -1.04 -8.70 3.17
C VAL A 146 0.02 -8.93 2.10
N LEU A 147 0.42 -7.87 1.42
CA LEU A 147 1.49 -7.90 0.44
C LEU A 147 2.83 -7.62 1.12
N ILE A 148 3.81 -8.47 0.86
CA ILE A 148 5.16 -8.37 1.43
C ILE A 148 6.15 -8.32 0.28
N GLY A 149 7.15 -7.46 0.38
CA GLY A 149 8.16 -7.36 -0.65
C GLY A 149 9.55 -7.02 -0.13
N TYR A 150 10.50 -7.22 -0.99
CA TYR A 150 11.89 -6.85 -0.78
C TYR A 150 12.34 -5.82 -1.81
N LYS A 151 12.97 -4.76 -1.34
CA LYS A 151 13.67 -3.76 -2.15
C LYS A 151 15.10 -3.64 -1.63
N GLY A 152 16.07 -4.01 -2.46
CA GLY A 152 17.49 -3.88 -2.15
C GLY A 152 18.00 -2.46 -2.34
N SER A 153 19.29 -2.28 -2.04
CA SER A 153 20.00 -1.02 -2.23
C SER A 153 20.36 -0.75 -3.70
N SER A 154 20.47 -1.80 -4.51
CA SER A 154 20.72 -1.68 -5.95
C SER A 154 19.42 -1.39 -6.70
N GLU A 155 19.52 -0.66 -7.80
CA GLU A 155 18.39 -0.40 -8.69
C GLU A 155 17.82 -1.69 -9.28
N SER A 156 18.66 -2.68 -9.57
CA SER A 156 18.25 -3.98 -10.09
C SER A 156 17.59 -4.89 -9.06
N ASP A 157 17.63 -4.55 -7.77
CA ASP A 157 17.05 -5.34 -6.70
C ASP A 157 15.63 -4.85 -6.34
N ALA A 158 14.75 -4.91 -7.33
CA ALA A 158 13.35 -4.53 -7.20
C ALA A 158 12.45 -5.45 -8.02
N ALA A 159 11.20 -5.61 -7.63
CA ALA A 159 10.22 -6.37 -8.39
C ALA A 159 9.73 -5.60 -9.62
N ALA A 160 9.51 -4.32 -9.45
CA ALA A 160 8.94 -3.45 -10.48
C ALA A 160 9.53 -2.06 -10.43
N PHE A 161 9.39 -1.33 -11.53
CA PHE A 161 9.79 0.07 -11.66
C PHE A 161 8.60 0.93 -12.06
N TYR A 162 8.42 2.00 -11.34
CA TYR A 162 7.55 3.10 -11.72
C TYR A 162 8.39 4.19 -12.38
N CYS A 163 8.08 4.50 -13.63
CA CYS A 163 8.84 5.44 -14.45
C CYS A 163 7.95 6.63 -14.84
N PRO A 164 7.90 7.71 -14.05
CA PRO A 164 7.14 8.89 -14.43
C PRO A 164 7.82 9.58 -15.62
N TYR A 165 7.09 9.74 -16.72
CA TYR A 165 7.58 10.40 -17.91
C TYR A 165 7.15 11.87 -17.96
N ILE A 166 5.84 12.12 -17.71
CA ILE A 166 5.29 13.45 -17.62
C ILE A 166 4.70 13.60 -16.22
N PRO A 167 5.15 14.56 -15.41
CA PRO A 167 4.51 14.83 -14.12
C PRO A 167 3.06 15.27 -14.32
N LEU A 168 2.30 15.29 -13.26
CA LEU A 168 0.92 15.79 -13.31
C LEU A 168 0.92 17.26 -13.78
N MET A 169 0.29 17.49 -14.90
CA MET A 169 0.15 18.83 -15.50
C MET A 169 -1.32 19.15 -15.68
N SER A 170 -1.67 20.43 -15.46
CA SER A 170 -3.00 20.97 -15.77
C SER A 170 -2.97 21.77 -17.07
N SER A 171 -4.08 21.75 -17.81
CA SER A 171 -4.25 22.57 -19.02
C SER A 171 -4.47 24.05 -18.72
N GLY A 172 -4.66 24.41 -17.43
CA GLY A 172 -5.29 25.69 -17.08
C GLY A 172 -6.78 25.72 -17.44
N VAL A 173 -7.43 26.83 -17.13
CA VAL A 173 -8.85 27.01 -17.44
C VAL A 173 -9.02 27.26 -18.93
N VAL A 174 -9.73 26.36 -19.59
CA VAL A 174 -10.12 26.48 -21.01
C VAL A 174 -11.63 26.57 -21.08
N LEU A 175 -12.15 27.52 -21.84
CA LEU A 175 -13.58 27.61 -22.10
C LEU A 175 -13.97 26.65 -23.21
N ASP A 176 -14.93 25.77 -22.92
CA ASP A 176 -15.50 24.90 -23.95
C ASP A 176 -16.22 25.76 -25.03
N PRO A 177 -15.83 25.65 -26.30
CA PRO A 177 -16.41 26.47 -27.36
C PRO A 177 -17.90 26.18 -27.63
N SER A 178 -18.41 25.03 -27.14
CA SER A 178 -19.82 24.65 -27.35
C SER A 178 -20.75 25.09 -26.22
N THR A 179 -20.28 25.06 -24.98
CA THR A 179 -21.08 25.34 -23.78
C THR A 179 -20.68 26.62 -23.05
N PHE A 180 -19.49 27.17 -23.38
CA PHE A 180 -18.86 28.29 -22.65
C PHE A 180 -18.59 28.01 -21.18
N GLU A 181 -18.56 26.74 -20.81
CA GLU A 181 -18.21 26.32 -19.45
C GLU A 181 -16.70 26.28 -19.25
N PRO A 182 -16.19 26.77 -18.11
CA PRO A 182 -14.77 26.64 -17.78
C PRO A 182 -14.41 25.20 -17.45
N THR A 183 -13.52 24.61 -18.21
CA THR A 183 -13.02 23.26 -18.02
C THR A 183 -11.54 23.27 -17.71
N VAL A 184 -11.09 22.39 -16.81
CA VAL A 184 -9.68 22.13 -16.52
C VAL A 184 -9.41 20.65 -16.75
N SER A 185 -8.38 20.35 -17.53
CA SER A 185 -7.96 18.98 -17.79
C SER A 185 -6.63 18.69 -17.11
N PHE A 186 -6.50 17.51 -16.53
CA PHE A 186 -5.25 17.01 -15.97
C PHE A 186 -4.70 15.88 -16.82
N MET A 187 -3.39 15.83 -16.94
CA MET A 187 -2.68 14.80 -17.66
C MET A 187 -1.42 14.39 -16.90
N THR A 188 -1.23 13.09 -16.77
CA THR A 188 0.05 12.49 -16.38
C THR A 188 0.37 11.34 -17.32
N ARG A 189 1.65 11.02 -17.48
CA ARG A 189 2.10 9.84 -18.20
C ARG A 189 3.20 9.15 -17.42
N TYR A 190 3.02 7.88 -17.18
CA TYR A 190 4.00 7.04 -16.51
C TYR A 190 4.08 5.68 -17.18
N GLY A 191 5.18 5.00 -16.96
CA GLY A 191 5.37 3.61 -17.32
C GLY A 191 5.49 2.76 -16.05
N TYR A 192 4.95 1.57 -16.09
CA TYR A 192 5.12 0.54 -15.08
C TYR A 192 5.74 -0.68 -15.74
N ILE A 193 6.85 -1.17 -15.21
CA ILE A 193 7.59 -2.30 -15.78
C ILE A 193 7.92 -3.27 -14.66
N GLU A 194 7.60 -4.54 -14.86
CA GLU A 194 7.96 -5.64 -13.98
C GLU A 194 9.24 -6.30 -14.47
N LEU A 195 10.16 -6.61 -13.57
CA LEU A 195 11.38 -7.36 -13.89
C LEU A 195 11.04 -8.85 -13.96
N SER A 196 10.44 -9.29 -15.07
CA SER A 196 10.18 -10.70 -15.34
C SER A 196 11.25 -11.27 -16.24
N ASN A 197 11.85 -12.38 -15.81
CA ASN A 197 12.75 -13.18 -16.63
C ASN A 197 12.07 -14.50 -16.97
N THR A 198 12.04 -14.87 -18.24
CA THR A 198 11.44 -16.14 -18.70
C THR A 198 12.29 -17.37 -18.36
N ALA A 199 13.55 -17.19 -17.99
CA ALA A 199 14.38 -18.27 -17.46
C ALA A 199 13.99 -18.54 -16.00
N SER A 200 13.94 -19.80 -15.58
CA SER A 200 13.71 -20.24 -14.19
C SER A 200 14.85 -19.86 -13.24
N SER A 201 15.46 -18.70 -13.43
CA SER A 201 16.55 -18.20 -12.62
C SER A 201 16.03 -17.35 -11.46
N LEU A 202 16.74 -17.42 -10.36
CA LEU A 202 16.58 -16.56 -9.21
C LEU A 202 16.58 -15.09 -9.66
N GLY A 203 15.53 -14.32 -9.30
CA GLY A 203 15.47 -12.90 -9.59
C GLY A 203 14.31 -12.48 -10.51
N ASN A 204 13.29 -13.30 -10.69
CA ASN A 204 12.03 -12.86 -11.27
C ASN A 204 11.32 -11.88 -10.34
N ALA A 205 10.57 -10.96 -10.89
CA ALA A 205 9.79 -9.98 -10.14
C ALA A 205 8.92 -10.63 -9.04
N ALA A 206 8.29 -11.76 -9.34
CA ALA A 206 7.48 -12.52 -8.40
C ALA A 206 8.27 -13.08 -7.20
N ASP A 207 9.59 -13.32 -7.34
CA ASP A 207 10.43 -13.84 -6.25
C ASP A 207 10.69 -12.80 -5.16
N TYR A 208 10.60 -11.52 -5.52
CA TYR A 208 10.75 -10.39 -4.59
C TYR A 208 9.48 -10.08 -3.81
N LEU A 209 8.38 -10.73 -4.14
CA LEU A 209 7.07 -10.49 -3.56
C LEU A 209 6.50 -11.76 -2.91
N GLY A 210 5.61 -11.57 -1.97
CA GLY A 210 4.83 -12.63 -1.38
C GLY A 210 3.57 -12.08 -0.74
N ALA A 211 2.59 -12.95 -0.53
CA ALA A 211 1.33 -12.57 0.06
C ALA A 211 0.95 -13.48 1.23
N VAL A 212 0.25 -12.93 2.21
CA VAL A 212 -0.42 -13.67 3.30
C VAL A 212 -1.91 -13.41 3.17
N ALA A 213 -2.69 -14.47 3.01
CA ALA A 213 -4.14 -14.38 3.05
C ALA A 213 -4.62 -14.30 4.50
N ILE A 214 -5.69 -13.53 4.72
CA ILE A 214 -6.38 -13.46 6.00
C ILE A 214 -7.75 -14.11 5.84
N THR A 215 -8.02 -15.12 6.64
CA THR A 215 -9.29 -15.85 6.62
C THR A 215 -9.81 -16.01 8.06
N ASN A 216 -11.14 -16.02 8.20
CA ASN A 216 -11.82 -16.26 9.50
C ASN A 216 -11.31 -15.34 10.64
N ALA A 217 -10.78 -14.19 10.32
CA ALA A 217 -10.36 -13.22 11.33
C ALA A 217 -11.58 -12.43 11.83
N ASN A 218 -11.76 -12.37 13.14
CA ASN A 218 -12.82 -11.61 13.78
C ASN A 218 -12.21 -10.64 14.79
N VAL A 219 -12.49 -9.37 14.62
CA VAL A 219 -12.03 -8.27 15.50
C VAL A 219 -13.17 -7.78 16.39
N SER A 220 -14.39 -8.23 16.15
CA SER A 220 -15.55 -7.88 16.98
C SER A 220 -15.64 -8.81 18.19
N PHE A 221 -15.54 -8.23 19.36
CA PHE A 221 -15.86 -8.89 20.61
C PHE A 221 -17.39 -8.88 20.76
N SER A 222 -18.05 -9.94 20.32
CA SER A 222 -19.47 -10.17 20.56
C SER A 222 -19.65 -11.22 21.64
#